data_1625ab2628cf7ad0ff6901502badf391
#
_entry.id   1625ab2628cf7ad0ff6901502badf391
#
_cell.length_a   1.000
_cell.length_b   1.000
_cell.length_c   1.000
_cell.angle_alpha   90.00
_cell.angle_beta   90.00
_cell.angle_gamma   90.00
#
_symmetry.space_group_name_H-M   'P 1'
#
loop_
_entity.id
_entity.type
_entity.pdbx_description
1 polymer ?
#
loop_
_entity_poly.entity_id
_entity_poly.type
_entity_poly.pdbx_seq_one_letter_code
_entity_poly.pdbx_strand_id
1 'polypeptide(L)'
;MALELIGAGFGRTGTLSVCTALNRLGYPCYHMTEVLENRRNRSHLDFWHQVANDPPGTPRDWERVFAGYRASVDNPGCCVWRELLEAYPDARVILTLHPRGAEAWYESTVQTIYAPERMWQFSVLTWLMPRA
;
A
#
# COMPACT_ATOMS: atom_id res chain seq x y z
N MET A 1 -13.97 -11.25 -0.19
CA MET A 1 -13.55 -11.37 1.22
C MET A 1 -13.29 -9.96 1.72
N ALA A 2 -13.82 -9.59 2.87
CA ALA A 2 -13.69 -8.22 3.37
C ALA A 2 -12.36 -8.01 4.09
N LEU A 3 -11.82 -6.78 4.05
CA LEU A 3 -10.71 -6.40 4.90
C LEU A 3 -11.17 -6.39 6.37
N GLU A 4 -10.37 -6.98 7.23
CA GLU A 4 -10.57 -7.02 8.68
C GLU A 4 -9.55 -6.13 9.42
N LEU A 5 -8.43 -5.82 8.78
CA LEU A 5 -7.36 -5.00 9.32
C LEU A 5 -6.90 -3.98 8.27
N ILE A 6 -6.89 -2.71 8.65
CA ILE A 6 -6.49 -1.58 7.79
C ILE A 6 -5.32 -0.86 8.45
N GLY A 7 -4.17 -0.86 7.81
CA GLY A 7 -3.00 -0.10 8.23
C GLY A 7 -3.08 1.36 7.80
N ALA A 8 -3.02 2.28 8.75
CA ALA A 8 -2.98 3.73 8.51
C ALA A 8 -1.54 4.29 8.56
N GLY A 9 -0.55 3.46 8.88
CA GLY A 9 0.86 3.86 8.93
C GLY A 9 1.52 3.86 7.57
N PHE A 10 2.30 4.90 7.30
CA PHE A 10 3.09 5.01 6.07
C PHE A 10 4.20 3.96 5.97
N GLY A 11 4.72 3.75 4.78
CA GLY A 11 5.93 2.98 4.55
C GLY A 11 7.10 3.49 5.42
N ARG A 12 8.07 2.64 5.70
CA ARG A 12 9.20 2.89 6.60
C ARG A 12 8.82 3.03 8.08
N THR A 13 7.69 2.47 8.48
CA THR A 13 7.26 2.37 9.88
C THR A 13 7.19 0.92 10.39
N GLY A 14 7.86 -0.02 9.70
CA GLY A 14 7.83 -1.45 10.03
C GLY A 14 6.68 -2.21 9.37
N THR A 15 6.09 -1.66 8.33
CA THR A 15 4.93 -2.24 7.61
C THR A 15 5.21 -3.62 7.04
N LEU A 16 6.41 -3.89 6.54
CA LEU A 16 6.79 -5.21 6.03
C LEU A 16 6.82 -6.28 7.13
N SER A 17 7.32 -5.93 8.32
CA SER A 17 7.30 -6.83 9.48
C SER A 17 5.87 -7.14 9.92
N VAL A 18 5.00 -6.13 9.95
CA VAL A 18 3.57 -6.28 10.25
C VAL A 18 2.89 -7.16 9.20
N CYS A 19 3.12 -6.91 7.93
CA CYS A 19 2.60 -7.73 6.83
C CYS A 19 3.02 -9.19 6.97
N THR A 20 4.28 -9.45 7.25
CA THR A 20 4.81 -10.80 7.47
C THR A 20 4.13 -11.47 8.67
N ALA A 21 3.96 -10.76 9.78
CA ALA A 21 3.28 -11.28 10.96
C ALA A 21 1.81 -11.61 10.68
N LEU A 22 1.09 -10.71 10.01
CA LEU A 22 -0.31 -10.92 9.64
C LEU A 22 -0.49 -12.13 8.73
N ASN A 23 0.36 -12.30 7.72
CA ASN A 23 0.33 -13.49 6.86
C ASN A 23 0.54 -14.79 7.67
N ARG A 24 1.46 -14.80 8.63
CA ARG A 24 1.69 -15.96 9.52
C ARG A 24 0.51 -16.26 10.43
N LEU A 25 -0.25 -15.25 10.82
CA LEU A 25 -1.46 -15.36 11.63
C LEU A 25 -2.70 -15.74 10.81
N GLY A 26 -2.55 -15.96 9.50
CA GLY A 26 -3.67 -16.34 8.63
C GLY A 26 -4.50 -15.16 8.12
N TYR A 27 -3.94 -13.95 8.15
CA TYR A 27 -4.51 -12.77 7.51
C TYR A 27 -3.71 -12.44 6.25
N PRO A 28 -4.08 -12.94 5.06
CA PRO A 28 -3.44 -12.54 3.81
C PRO A 28 -3.41 -11.02 3.73
N CYS A 29 -2.19 -10.47 3.64
CA CYS A 29 -1.95 -9.05 3.84
C CYS A 29 -1.44 -8.39 2.56
N TYR A 30 -2.15 -7.35 2.12
CA TYR A 30 -1.75 -6.50 1.01
C TYR A 30 -0.69 -5.49 1.45
N HIS A 31 0.34 -5.33 0.65
CA HIS A 31 1.49 -4.45 0.89
C HIS A 31 1.99 -3.92 -0.45
N MET A 32 2.81 -2.88 -0.49
CA MET A 32 3.39 -2.37 -1.74
C MET A 32 4.10 -3.46 -2.56
N THR A 33 4.68 -4.46 -1.93
CA THR A 33 5.29 -5.61 -2.62
C THR A 33 4.30 -6.37 -3.49
N GLU A 34 3.02 -6.42 -3.13
CA GLU A 34 1.98 -7.03 -3.96
C GLU A 34 1.73 -6.25 -5.26
N VAL A 35 1.92 -4.94 -5.23
CA VAL A 35 1.81 -4.10 -6.43
C VAL A 35 3.03 -4.22 -7.32
N LEU A 36 4.23 -4.24 -6.74
CA LEU A 36 5.49 -4.14 -7.48
C LEU A 36 6.04 -5.49 -7.92
N GLU A 37 5.87 -6.54 -7.13
CA GLU A 37 6.57 -7.82 -7.33
C GLU A 37 5.62 -8.95 -7.77
N ASN A 38 4.34 -8.87 -7.42
CA ASN A 38 3.38 -9.92 -7.74
C ASN A 38 2.85 -9.74 -9.17
N ARG A 39 3.35 -10.57 -10.08
CA ARG A 39 2.95 -10.55 -11.51
C ARG A 39 1.47 -10.79 -11.75
N ARG A 40 0.76 -11.41 -10.81
CA ARG A 40 -0.70 -11.63 -10.89
C ARG A 40 -1.47 -10.33 -10.69
N ASN A 41 -0.86 -9.34 -10.03
CA ASN A 41 -1.45 -8.07 -9.66
C ASN A 41 -1.08 -6.91 -10.61
N ARG A 42 -0.71 -7.20 -11.84
CA ARG A 42 -0.29 -6.14 -12.81
C ARG A 42 -1.35 -5.04 -13.01
N SER A 43 -2.63 -5.41 -12.99
CA SER A 43 -3.74 -4.44 -13.10
C SER A 43 -3.93 -3.56 -11.86
N HIS A 44 -3.29 -3.92 -10.73
CA HIS A 44 -3.39 -3.12 -9.51
C HIS A 44 -2.70 -1.77 -9.64
N LEU A 45 -1.62 -1.69 -10.42
CA LEU A 45 -0.94 -0.42 -10.67
C LEU A 45 -1.86 0.59 -11.34
N ASP A 46 -2.61 0.16 -12.37
CA ASP A 46 -3.58 1.03 -13.05
C ASP A 46 -4.70 1.46 -12.13
N PHE A 47 -5.19 0.54 -11.30
CA PHE A 47 -6.20 0.86 -10.28
C PHE A 47 -5.70 1.94 -9.32
N TRP A 48 -4.49 1.78 -8.77
CA TRP A 48 -3.93 2.74 -7.83
C TRP A 48 -3.57 4.08 -8.49
N HIS A 49 -3.20 4.06 -9.77
CA HIS A 49 -3.01 5.27 -10.54
C HIS A 49 -4.35 6.04 -10.72
N GLN A 50 -5.46 5.33 -10.97
CA GLN A 50 -6.79 5.95 -10.98
C GLN A 50 -7.13 6.53 -9.60
N VAL A 51 -6.93 5.77 -8.52
CA VAL A 51 -7.17 6.24 -7.15
C VAL A 51 -6.42 7.54 -6.84
N ALA A 52 -5.17 7.66 -7.29
CA ALA A 52 -4.36 8.84 -7.05
C ALA A 52 -4.78 10.09 -7.85
N ASN A 53 -5.47 9.90 -8.98
CA ASN A 53 -5.85 11.00 -9.88
C ASN A 53 -7.32 11.39 -9.81
N ASP A 54 -8.18 10.50 -9.30
CA ASP A 54 -9.61 10.79 -9.16
C ASP A 54 -9.87 11.70 -7.93
N PRO A 55 -10.96 12.48 -7.96
CA PRO A 55 -11.39 13.26 -6.81
C PRO A 55 -11.58 12.39 -5.56
N PRO A 56 -11.26 12.90 -4.36
CA PRO A 56 -11.58 12.22 -3.10
C PRO A 56 -13.05 11.84 -3.01
N GLY A 57 -13.35 10.64 -2.46
CA GLY A 57 -14.71 10.14 -2.33
C GLY A 57 -15.33 9.56 -3.60
N THR A 58 -14.57 9.45 -4.70
CA THR A 58 -15.01 8.72 -5.89
C THR A 58 -15.31 7.26 -5.53
N PRO A 59 -16.52 6.73 -5.82
CA PRO A 59 -16.86 5.33 -5.55
C PRO A 59 -15.89 4.36 -6.23
N ARG A 60 -15.45 3.34 -5.51
CA ARG A 60 -14.44 2.39 -5.99
C ARG A 60 -14.84 0.96 -5.73
N ASP A 61 -14.50 0.10 -6.67
CA ASP A 61 -14.58 -1.34 -6.49
C ASP A 61 -13.28 -1.85 -5.86
N TRP A 62 -13.24 -1.86 -4.52
CA TRP A 62 -12.08 -2.29 -3.76
C TRP A 62 -11.75 -3.77 -3.93
N GLU A 63 -12.73 -4.61 -4.31
CA GLU A 63 -12.48 -6.04 -4.59
C GLU A 63 -11.50 -6.24 -5.76
N ARG A 64 -11.37 -5.27 -6.66
CA ARG A 64 -10.38 -5.35 -7.75
C ARG A 64 -8.94 -5.51 -7.25
N VAL A 65 -8.63 -4.99 -6.08
CA VAL A 65 -7.27 -5.08 -5.51
C VAL A 65 -7.22 -5.89 -4.21
N PHE A 66 -8.32 -5.98 -3.47
CA PHE A 66 -8.32 -6.66 -2.17
C PHE A 66 -8.97 -8.05 -2.19
N ALA A 67 -9.40 -8.54 -3.37
CA ALA A 67 -9.90 -9.91 -3.46
C ALA A 67 -8.84 -10.93 -2.97
N GLY A 68 -9.20 -11.71 -1.95
CA GLY A 68 -8.31 -12.69 -1.33
C GLY A 68 -7.42 -12.14 -0.19
N TYR A 69 -7.45 -10.83 0.08
CA TYR A 69 -6.75 -10.23 1.21
C TYR A 69 -7.72 -9.95 2.37
N ARG A 70 -7.23 -10.12 3.61
CA ARG A 70 -7.95 -9.81 4.84
C ARG A 70 -7.33 -8.63 5.59
N ALA A 71 -6.14 -8.21 5.18
CA ALA A 71 -5.44 -7.08 5.75
C ALA A 71 -4.79 -6.24 4.64
N SER A 72 -4.63 -4.95 4.89
CA SER A 72 -3.87 -4.04 4.05
C SER A 72 -2.99 -3.17 4.93
N VAL A 73 -1.69 -3.12 4.64
CA VAL A 73 -0.74 -2.24 5.32
C VAL A 73 0.18 -1.59 4.29
N ASP A 74 0.86 -0.51 4.65
CA ASP A 74 1.76 0.21 3.75
C ASP A 74 1.04 0.99 2.64
N ASN A 75 1.82 1.66 1.83
CA ASN A 75 1.33 2.29 0.60
C ASN A 75 0.92 1.18 -0.40
N PRO A 76 -0.05 1.45 -1.27
CA PRO A 76 -0.85 2.67 -1.36
C PRO A 76 -2.09 2.68 -0.43
N GLY A 77 -2.44 1.56 0.18
CA GLY A 77 -3.64 1.38 1.00
C GLY A 77 -3.73 2.36 2.18
N CYS A 78 -2.60 2.64 2.84
CA CYS A 78 -2.59 3.57 3.97
C CYS A 78 -2.99 5.00 3.61
N CYS A 79 -2.85 5.41 2.36
CA CYS A 79 -3.24 6.75 1.90
C CYS A 79 -4.76 6.94 1.84
N VAL A 80 -5.50 5.85 1.72
CA VAL A 80 -6.96 5.83 1.59
C VAL A 80 -7.64 5.07 2.75
N TRP A 81 -6.98 4.97 3.89
CA TRP A 81 -7.47 4.17 5.01
C TRP A 81 -8.88 4.56 5.50
N ARG A 82 -9.25 5.86 5.38
CA ARG A 82 -10.59 6.33 5.75
C ARG A 82 -11.65 5.79 4.78
N GLU A 83 -11.40 5.86 3.48
CA GLU A 83 -12.28 5.31 2.45
C GLU A 83 -12.42 3.78 2.61
N LEU A 84 -11.32 3.11 2.97
CA LEU A 84 -11.35 1.67 3.25
C LEU A 84 -12.18 1.36 4.49
N LEU A 85 -12.09 2.17 5.55
CA LEU A 85 -12.88 1.98 6.75
C LEU A 85 -14.37 2.25 6.50
N GLU A 86 -14.71 3.19 5.62
CA GLU A 86 -16.10 3.39 5.17
C GLU A 86 -16.64 2.19 4.39
N ALA A 87 -15.81 1.58 3.54
CA ALA A 87 -16.18 0.39 2.76
C ALA A 87 -16.22 -0.89 3.62
N TYR A 88 -15.39 -0.97 4.65
CA TYR A 88 -15.26 -2.12 5.55
C TYR A 88 -15.40 -1.67 7.02
N PRO A 89 -16.60 -1.29 7.46
CA PRO A 89 -16.82 -0.62 8.75
C PRO A 89 -16.49 -1.48 9.98
N ASP A 90 -16.47 -2.80 9.83
CA ASP A 90 -16.09 -3.73 10.90
C ASP A 90 -14.57 -3.95 11.02
N ALA A 91 -13.79 -3.38 10.11
CA ALA A 91 -12.35 -3.52 10.13
C ALA A 91 -11.71 -2.73 11.29
N ARG A 92 -10.63 -3.28 11.83
CA ARG A 92 -9.81 -2.60 12.83
C ARG A 92 -8.68 -1.83 12.17
N VAL A 93 -8.42 -0.62 12.64
CA VAL A 93 -7.33 0.22 12.14
C VAL A 93 -6.08 0.00 12.99
N ILE A 94 -4.95 -0.23 12.31
CA ILE A 94 -3.62 -0.34 12.93
C ILE A 94 -2.78 0.86 12.49
N LEU A 95 -2.23 1.60 13.44
CA LEU A 95 -1.27 2.67 13.18
C LEU A 95 0.14 2.19 13.53
N THR A 96 1.01 2.12 12.54
CA THR A 96 2.44 1.89 12.73
C THR A 96 3.19 3.22 12.70
N LEU A 97 4.12 3.41 13.64
CA LEU A 97 4.96 4.59 13.75
C LEU A 97 6.43 4.20 13.74
N HIS A 98 7.28 5.09 13.22
CA HIS A 98 8.72 4.86 13.28
C HIS A 98 9.21 4.91 14.74
N PRO A 99 9.95 3.90 15.25
CA PRO A 99 10.29 3.79 16.67
C PRO A 99 11.18 4.94 17.18
N ARG A 100 11.90 5.62 16.28
CA ARG A 100 12.75 6.78 16.59
C ARG A 100 12.11 8.12 16.21
N GLY A 101 10.81 8.15 15.94
CA GLY A 101 10.05 9.36 15.67
C GLY A 101 10.06 9.83 14.20
N ALA A 102 9.43 10.97 13.99
CA ALA A 102 9.15 11.51 12.65
C ALA A 102 10.41 11.88 11.85
N GLU A 103 11.43 12.41 12.52
CA GLU A 103 12.67 12.83 11.90
C GLU A 103 13.45 11.63 11.32
N ALA A 104 13.59 10.57 12.10
CA ALA A 104 14.21 9.33 11.63
C ALA A 104 13.38 8.62 10.56
N TRP A 105 12.06 8.73 10.60
CA TRP A 105 11.18 8.28 9.52
C TRP A 105 11.45 9.05 8.23
N TYR A 106 11.53 10.39 8.31
CA TYR A 106 11.81 11.24 7.15
C TYR A 106 13.16 10.89 6.52
N GLU A 107 14.22 10.78 7.32
CA GLU A 107 15.54 10.35 6.84
C GLU A 107 15.49 8.99 6.15
N SER A 108 14.84 8.01 6.78
CA SER A 108 14.67 6.67 6.19
C SER A 108 13.94 6.71 4.85
N THR A 109 12.93 7.56 4.73
CA THR A 109 12.13 7.70 3.51
C THR A 109 12.95 8.34 2.38
N VAL A 110 13.67 9.40 2.68
CA VAL A 110 14.55 10.09 1.70
C VAL A 110 15.66 9.16 1.21
N GLN A 111 16.28 8.40 2.10
CA GLN A 111 17.39 7.51 1.75
C GLN A 111 16.97 6.24 1.01
N THR A 112 15.70 5.88 1.04
CA THR A 112 15.22 4.62 0.44
C THR A 112 14.22 4.82 -0.69
N ILE A 113 13.10 5.47 -0.43
CA ILE A 113 12.00 5.61 -1.40
C ILE A 113 12.33 6.72 -2.40
N TYR A 114 12.88 7.84 -1.93
CA TYR A 114 13.21 9.01 -2.74
C TYR A 114 14.69 9.10 -3.12
N ALA A 115 15.49 8.04 -2.91
CA ALA A 115 16.87 8.03 -3.36
C ALA A 115 16.93 8.22 -4.89
N PRO A 116 17.74 9.17 -5.42
CA PRO A 116 17.78 9.50 -6.85
C PRO A 116 18.02 8.30 -7.75
N GLU A 117 18.84 7.36 -7.30
CA GLU A 117 19.18 6.13 -8.02
C GLU A 117 17.96 5.22 -8.18
N ARG A 118 17.07 5.17 -7.20
CA ARG A 118 15.82 4.40 -7.27
C ARG A 118 14.74 5.13 -8.07
N MET A 119 14.64 6.44 -7.94
CA MET A 119 13.73 7.23 -8.78
C MET A 119 14.06 7.10 -10.27
N TRP A 120 15.35 7.04 -10.63
CA TRP A 120 15.77 6.79 -12.00
C TRP A 120 15.33 5.39 -12.49
N GLN A 121 15.48 4.35 -11.66
CA GLN A 121 15.02 3.00 -11.98
C GLN A 121 13.50 2.95 -12.16
N PHE A 122 12.73 3.64 -11.33
CA PHE A 122 11.28 3.75 -11.48
C PHE A 122 10.88 4.52 -12.74
N SER A 123 11.57 5.59 -13.07
CA SER A 123 11.33 6.38 -14.30
C SER A 123 11.64 5.56 -15.55
N VAL A 124 12.72 4.79 -15.55
CA VAL A 124 13.07 3.90 -16.67
C VAL A 124 12.06 2.75 -16.78
N LEU A 125 11.63 2.18 -15.67
CA LEU A 125 10.62 1.12 -15.65
C LEU A 125 9.27 1.59 -16.18
N THR A 126 8.82 2.78 -15.78
CA THR A 126 7.58 3.39 -16.28
C THR A 126 7.69 3.82 -17.76
N TRP A 127 8.90 4.17 -18.21
CA TRP A 127 9.14 4.51 -19.61
C TRP A 127 9.22 3.27 -20.52
N LEU A 128 9.73 2.15 -19.99
CA LEU A 128 9.83 0.86 -20.71
C LEU A 128 8.56 0.01 -20.68
N MET A 129 7.58 0.35 -19.82
CA MET A 129 6.29 -0.31 -19.84
C MET A 129 5.48 0.21 -21.03
N PRO A 130 5.17 -0.61 -22.04
CA PRO A 130 4.28 -0.18 -23.11
C PRO A 130 2.92 0.19 -22.49
N ARG A 131 2.50 1.42 -22.76
CA ARG A 131 1.13 1.83 -22.51
C ARG A 131 0.26 0.98 -23.45
N ALA A 132 -0.36 -0.07 -22.89
CA ALA A 132 -1.38 -0.83 -23.58
C ALA A 132 -2.68 -0.06 -23.55
#